data_68461253f78a3638176f354f6526f0ad
#
_entry.id   68461253f78a3638176f354f6526f0ad
#
_cell.length_a   1.000
_cell.length_b   1.000
_cell.length_c   1.000
_cell.angle_alpha   90.00
_cell.angle_beta   90.00
_cell.angle_gamma   90.00
#
_symmetry.space_group_name_H-M   'P 1'
#
loop_
_entity.id
_entity.type
_entity.pdbx_description
1 polymer ?
#
loop_
_entity_poly.entity_id
_entity_poly.type
_entity_poly.pdbx_seq_one_letter_code
_entity_poly.pdbx_strand_id
1 'polypeptide(L)'
;MTYCCALRLERGLVFISDTRTNAGVDHISVFRKLYTFGVEGERFICIQTSGNLATTQAVIGHLENHLALKQEPNLYSVNTMFEVAGLVGQTLRKVIADVTDDTQEQS
;
A
#
# COMPACT_ATOMS: atom_id res chain seq x y z
N MET A 1 -10.28 2.62 -13.11
CA MET A 1 -9.75 3.97 -12.85
C MET A 1 -9.77 4.25 -11.35
N THR A 2 -8.70 4.80 -10.82
CA THR A 2 -8.57 5.06 -9.39
C THR A 2 -8.48 6.55 -9.13
N TYR A 3 -9.21 7.02 -8.14
CA TYR A 3 -9.14 8.40 -7.69
C TYR A 3 -8.62 8.43 -6.26
N CYS A 4 -7.44 9.02 -6.08
CA CYS A 4 -6.84 9.21 -4.77
C CYS A 4 -6.51 10.68 -4.60
N CYS A 5 -6.87 11.25 -3.47
CA CYS A 5 -6.66 12.66 -3.18
C CYS A 5 -6.18 12.82 -1.75
N ALA A 6 -5.24 13.73 -1.56
CA ALA A 6 -4.77 14.12 -0.23
C ALA A 6 -4.76 15.64 -0.14
N LEU A 7 -5.31 16.17 0.94
CA LEU A 7 -5.38 17.60 1.18
C LEU A 7 -4.65 17.94 2.46
N ARG A 8 -3.81 18.96 2.39
CA ARG A 8 -3.13 19.49 3.59
C ARG A 8 -3.90 20.70 4.07
N LEU A 9 -4.42 20.59 5.29
CA LEU A 9 -5.14 21.67 5.95
C LEU A 9 -4.32 22.17 7.13
N GLU A 10 -4.70 23.33 7.67
CA GLU A 10 -4.00 23.91 8.80
C GLU A 10 -3.94 22.97 10.00
N ARG A 11 -5.00 22.19 10.23
CA ARG A 11 -5.11 21.30 11.39
C ARG A 11 -4.77 19.84 11.10
N GLY A 12 -4.42 19.52 9.88
CA GLY A 12 -4.09 18.14 9.57
C GLY A 12 -4.16 17.80 8.09
N LEU A 13 -4.23 16.51 7.81
CA LEU A 13 -4.28 15.98 6.46
C LEU A 13 -5.60 15.23 6.27
N VAL A 14 -6.18 15.36 5.07
CA VAL A 14 -7.38 14.61 4.70
C VAL A 14 -7.04 13.74 3.51
N PHE A 15 -7.37 12.45 3.60
CA PHE A 15 -7.13 11.47 2.53
C PHE A 15 -8.47 10.90 2.08
N ILE A 16 -8.69 10.90 0.77
CA ILE A 16 -9.93 10.41 0.18
C ILE A 16 -9.56 9.51 -1.01
N SER A 17 -10.17 8.34 -1.10
CA SER A 17 -10.02 7.50 -2.27
C SER A 17 -11.36 6.84 -2.61
N ASP A 18 -11.52 6.48 -3.89
CA ASP A 18 -12.66 5.66 -4.28
C ASP A 18 -12.43 4.20 -3.88
N THR A 19 -13.45 3.37 -4.07
CA THR A 19 -13.40 1.95 -3.73
C THR A 19 -13.78 1.05 -4.89
N ARG A 20 -14.01 1.61 -6.07
CA ARG A 20 -14.49 0.83 -7.21
C ARG A 20 -13.34 0.35 -8.07
N THR A 21 -13.40 -0.91 -8.44
CA THR A 21 -12.48 -1.51 -9.39
C THR A 21 -13.29 -2.17 -10.50
N ASN A 22 -12.94 -1.85 -11.75
CA ASN A 22 -13.59 -2.42 -12.91
C ASN A 22 -12.82 -3.69 -13.33
N ALA A 23 -13.44 -4.85 -13.16
CA ALA A 23 -12.82 -6.14 -13.42
C ALA A 23 -13.40 -6.81 -14.65
N GLY A 24 -13.58 -6.05 -15.73
CA GLY A 24 -14.13 -6.54 -17.00
C GLY A 24 -15.46 -5.91 -17.33
N VAL A 25 -16.05 -6.36 -18.47
CA VAL A 25 -17.32 -5.83 -18.95
C VAL A 25 -18.42 -6.22 -17.95
N ASP A 26 -19.15 -5.23 -17.48
CA ASP A 26 -20.30 -5.40 -16.58
C ASP A 26 -19.92 -5.91 -15.19
N HIS A 27 -18.62 -5.92 -14.83
CA HIS A 27 -18.19 -6.39 -13.51
C HIS A 27 -17.55 -5.26 -12.75
N ILE A 28 -18.30 -4.70 -11.79
CA ILE A 28 -17.80 -3.66 -10.90
C ILE A 28 -17.69 -4.27 -9.50
N SER A 29 -16.48 -4.25 -8.95
CA SER A 29 -16.23 -4.73 -7.60
C SER A 29 -15.79 -3.57 -6.71
N VAL A 30 -16.01 -3.72 -5.41
CA VAL A 30 -15.62 -2.72 -4.43
C VAL A 30 -14.41 -3.24 -3.68
N PHE A 31 -13.32 -2.48 -3.70
CA PHE A 31 -12.08 -2.82 -3.01
C PHE A 31 -11.53 -1.61 -2.26
N ARG A 32 -10.90 -1.90 -1.15
CA ARG A 32 -10.26 -0.87 -0.34
C ARG A 32 -9.00 -0.39 -1.05
N LYS A 33 -8.87 0.93 -1.18
CA LYS A 33 -7.69 1.57 -1.80
C LYS A 33 -6.96 2.50 -0.83
N LEU A 34 -7.43 2.58 0.40
CA LEU A 34 -6.83 3.40 1.43
C LEU A 34 -6.59 2.51 2.65
N TYR A 35 -5.35 2.46 3.10
CA TYR A 35 -4.93 1.62 4.20
C TYR A 35 -4.28 2.50 5.27
N THR A 36 -4.54 2.20 6.52
CA THR A 36 -3.98 2.96 7.63
C THR A 36 -3.21 2.06 8.57
N PHE A 37 -2.10 2.59 9.05
CA PHE A 37 -1.25 1.93 10.05
C PHE A 37 -0.95 2.97 11.13
N GLY A 38 -1.00 2.57 12.38
CA GLY A 38 -0.73 3.53 13.42
C GLY A 38 -0.42 2.91 14.77
N VAL A 39 0.30 3.69 15.56
CA VAL A 39 0.52 3.42 16.97
C VAL A 39 -0.01 4.63 17.71
N GLU A 40 -1.00 4.44 18.57
CA GLU A 40 -1.67 5.53 19.26
C GLU A 40 -0.66 6.39 20.02
N GLY A 41 -0.76 7.71 19.82
CA GLY A 41 0.14 8.66 20.47
C GLY A 41 1.53 8.76 19.88
N GLU A 42 1.87 7.92 18.90
CA GLU A 42 3.22 7.89 18.31
C GLU A 42 3.23 8.25 16.83
N ARG A 43 2.47 7.53 16.00
CA ARG A 43 2.46 7.75 14.55
C ARG A 43 1.17 7.29 13.90
N PHE A 44 0.90 7.86 12.76
CA PHE A 44 -0.19 7.45 11.89
C PHE A 44 0.27 7.51 10.44
N ILE A 45 0.13 6.41 9.72
CA ILE A 45 0.56 6.29 8.33
C ILE A 45 -0.65 5.93 7.48
N CYS A 46 -0.85 6.68 6.41
CA CYS A 46 -1.91 6.41 5.44
C CYS A 46 -1.29 6.09 4.09
N ILE A 47 -1.73 5.00 3.48
CA ILE A 47 -1.25 4.56 2.17
C ILE A 47 -2.45 4.48 1.25
N GLN A 48 -2.39 5.23 0.14
CA GLN A 48 -3.39 5.18 -0.93
C GLN A 48 -2.79 4.42 -2.10
N THR A 49 -3.60 3.58 -2.75
CA THR A 49 -3.12 2.68 -3.80
C THR A 49 -3.89 2.85 -5.09
N SER A 50 -3.21 2.61 -6.20
CA SER A 50 -3.82 2.59 -7.53
C SER A 50 -3.11 1.55 -8.38
N GLY A 51 -3.73 1.17 -9.50
CA GLY A 51 -3.15 0.23 -10.44
C GLY A 51 -3.62 -1.19 -10.20
N ASN A 52 -2.71 -2.15 -10.36
CA ASN A 52 -3.03 -3.57 -10.28
C ASN A 52 -3.41 -3.98 -8.85
N LEU A 53 -4.60 -4.55 -8.69
CA LEU A 53 -5.13 -4.94 -7.39
C LEU A 53 -4.28 -6.04 -6.74
N ALA A 54 -3.85 -7.03 -7.51
CA ALA A 54 -3.05 -8.13 -6.98
C ALA A 54 -1.70 -7.62 -6.44
N THR A 55 -1.06 -6.71 -7.17
CA THR A 55 0.19 -6.09 -6.72
C THR A 55 -0.03 -5.29 -5.43
N THR A 56 -1.11 -4.51 -5.37
CA THR A 56 -1.48 -3.74 -4.19
C THR A 56 -1.67 -4.65 -2.98
N GLN A 57 -2.44 -5.71 -3.14
CA GLN A 57 -2.71 -6.65 -2.05
C GLN A 57 -1.44 -7.35 -1.58
N ALA A 58 -0.52 -7.68 -2.49
CA ALA A 58 0.74 -8.29 -2.12
C ALA A 58 1.63 -7.33 -1.33
N VAL A 59 1.72 -6.06 -1.76
CA VAL A 59 2.51 -5.06 -1.04
C VAL A 59 1.97 -4.86 0.38
N ILE A 60 0.66 -4.63 0.50
CA ILE A 60 0.04 -4.42 1.81
C ILE A 60 0.20 -5.67 2.69
N GLY A 61 0.04 -6.85 2.10
CA GLY A 61 0.25 -8.11 2.82
C GLY A 61 1.66 -8.24 3.38
N HIS A 62 2.68 -7.90 2.60
CA HIS A 62 4.06 -7.92 3.08
C HIS A 62 4.28 -6.94 4.23
N LEU A 63 3.74 -5.72 4.11
CA LEU A 63 3.87 -4.71 5.15
C LEU A 63 3.19 -5.16 6.45
N GLU A 64 1.99 -5.72 6.35
CA GLU A 64 1.26 -6.22 7.50
C GLU A 64 1.97 -7.42 8.15
N ASN A 65 2.53 -8.31 7.32
CA ASN A 65 3.24 -9.50 7.81
C ASN A 65 4.49 -9.12 8.60
N HIS A 66 5.26 -8.14 8.11
CA HIS A 66 6.43 -7.66 8.83
C HIS A 66 6.06 -7.08 10.20
N LEU A 67 4.93 -6.37 10.28
CA LEU A 67 4.45 -5.85 11.56
C LEU A 67 4.01 -6.97 12.49
N ALA A 68 3.28 -7.95 11.97
CA ALA A 68 2.78 -9.06 12.78
C ALA A 68 3.92 -9.91 13.35
N LEU A 69 4.97 -10.14 12.56
CA LEU A 69 6.14 -10.94 12.97
C LEU A 69 7.22 -10.10 13.64
N LYS A 70 7.01 -8.80 13.76
CA LYS A 70 8.00 -7.86 14.33
C LYS A 70 9.35 -7.93 13.62
N GLN A 71 9.33 -8.18 12.31
CA GLN A 71 10.53 -8.19 11.49
C GLN A 71 10.92 -6.76 11.12
N GLU A 72 12.19 -6.45 11.23
CA GLU A 72 12.70 -5.13 10.88
C GLU A 72 13.40 -5.17 9.51
N PRO A 73 13.36 -4.10 8.72
CA PRO A 73 12.62 -2.86 8.99
C PRO A 73 11.11 -3.04 8.75
N ASN A 74 10.28 -2.32 9.52
CA ASN A 74 8.84 -2.31 9.31
C ASN A 74 8.30 -0.89 9.50
N LEU A 75 7.00 -0.69 9.25
CA LEU A 75 6.39 0.65 9.31
C LEU A 75 6.49 1.31 10.67
N TYR A 76 6.65 0.53 11.74
CA TYR A 76 6.72 1.06 13.09
C TYR A 76 8.16 1.16 13.62
N SER A 77 9.13 0.54 12.94
CA SER A 77 10.54 0.60 13.36
C SER A 77 11.32 1.74 12.71
N VAL A 78 10.91 2.20 11.53
CA VAL A 78 11.56 3.30 10.84
C VAL A 78 11.20 4.64 11.48
N ASN A 79 12.09 5.63 11.40
CA ASN A 79 11.97 6.84 12.19
C ASN A 79 11.40 8.04 11.43
N THR A 80 11.48 8.06 10.10
CA THR A 80 11.10 9.22 9.30
C THR A 80 10.15 8.83 8.19
N MET A 81 9.40 9.81 7.68
CA MET A 81 8.52 9.59 6.53
C MET A 81 9.34 9.17 5.29
N PHE A 82 10.55 9.69 5.15
CA PHE A 82 11.44 9.27 4.07
C PHE A 82 11.73 7.78 4.14
N GLU A 83 12.01 7.27 5.34
CA GLU A 83 12.26 5.84 5.55
C GLU A 83 11.00 5.00 5.32
N VAL A 84 9.83 5.51 5.70
CA VAL A 84 8.54 4.85 5.41
C VAL A 84 8.35 4.71 3.90
N ALA A 85 8.55 5.79 3.18
CA ALA A 85 8.40 5.78 1.72
C ALA A 85 9.41 4.83 1.07
N GLY A 86 10.64 4.81 1.57
CA GLY A 86 11.67 3.89 1.10
C GLY A 86 11.30 2.44 1.31
N LEU A 87 10.77 2.11 2.49
CA LEU A 87 10.33 0.76 2.82
C LEU A 87 9.19 0.30 1.90
N VAL A 88 8.19 1.16 1.69
CA VAL A 88 7.07 0.85 0.80
C VAL A 88 7.58 0.66 -0.63
N GLY A 89 8.48 1.53 -1.09
CA GLY A 89 9.06 1.42 -2.43
C GLY A 89 9.85 0.13 -2.64
N GLN A 90 10.64 -0.27 -1.65
CA GLN A 90 11.40 -1.52 -1.71
C GLN A 90 10.46 -2.72 -1.76
N THR A 91 9.40 -2.70 -0.96
CA THR A 91 8.41 -3.78 -0.95
C THR A 91 7.72 -3.89 -2.30
N LEU A 92 7.37 -2.76 -2.89
CA LEU A 92 6.75 -2.72 -4.22
C LEU A 92 7.68 -3.31 -5.28
N ARG A 93 8.95 -2.91 -5.28
CA ARG A 93 9.93 -3.43 -6.24
C ARG A 93 10.11 -4.94 -6.08
N LYS A 94 10.13 -5.44 -4.85
CA LYS A 94 10.24 -6.87 -4.58
C LYS A 94 9.04 -7.64 -5.14
N VAL A 95 7.84 -7.13 -4.92
CA VAL A 95 6.62 -7.75 -5.43
C VAL A 95 6.62 -7.80 -6.95
N ILE A 96 7.00 -6.70 -7.60
CA ILE A 96 7.07 -6.65 -9.07
C ILE A 96 8.11 -7.62 -9.60
N ALA A 97 9.28 -7.71 -8.98
CA ALA A 97 10.33 -8.62 -9.38
C ALA A 97 9.88 -10.08 -9.23
N ASP A 98 9.22 -10.43 -8.15
CA ASP A 98 8.72 -11.79 -7.92
C ASP A 98 7.70 -12.19 -9.00
N VAL A 99 6.78 -11.28 -9.35
CA VAL A 99 5.79 -11.54 -10.41
C VAL A 99 6.48 -11.72 -11.77
N THR A 100 7.47 -10.88 -12.08
CA THR A 100 8.22 -10.95 -13.32
C THR A 100 8.99 -12.26 -13.41
N ASP A 101 9.64 -12.69 -12.32
CA ASP A 101 10.39 -13.94 -12.28
C ASP A 101 9.46 -15.14 -12.48
N ASP A 102 8.31 -15.15 -11.82
CA ASP A 102 7.32 -16.21 -12.00
C ASP A 102 6.83 -16.29 -13.45
N THR A 103 6.61 -15.15 -14.09
CA THR A 103 6.18 -15.08 -15.47
C THR A 103 7.27 -15.63 -16.40
N GLN A 104 8.54 -15.32 -16.13
CA GLN A 104 9.66 -15.81 -16.91
C GLN A 104 9.86 -17.31 -16.76
N GLU A 105 9.66 -17.84 -15.56
CA GLU A 105 9.77 -19.29 -15.32
C GLU A 105 8.68 -20.08 -16.03
N GLN A 106 7.52 -19.49 -16.25
CA GLN A 106 6.41 -20.13 -16.93
C GLN A 106 6.52 -20.08 -18.44
N SER A 107 7.42 -19.28 -18.96
CA SER A 107 7.65 -19.18 -20.40
C SER A 107 8.87 -19.98 -20.81
#